data_44f347b2717c041ebeb512b93512ed09
#
_entry.id   44f347b2717c041ebeb512b93512ed09
#
_cell.length_a   1.000
_cell.length_b   1.000
_cell.length_c   1.000
_cell.angle_alpha   90.00
_cell.angle_beta   90.00
_cell.angle_gamma   90.00
#
_symmetry.space_group_name_H-M   'P 1'
#
loop_
_entity.id
_entity.type
_entity.pdbx_description
1 polymer ?
#
loop_
_entity_poly.entity_id
_entity_poly.type
_entity_poly.pdbx_seq_one_letter_code
_entity_poly.pdbx_strand_id
1 'polypeptide(L)' 'MPTDIARYSIELFKQDGEGIEEVLDRHDDLTKAWAIYRGFVKQYPGRLIMLCDHARVLARSDRPETMPR' A
#
# COMPACT_ATOMS: atom_id res chain seq x y z
N MET A 1 -4.01 21.46 -14.34
CA MET A 1 -3.53 20.97 -14.07
C MET A 1 -3.57 19.89 -13.72
N PRO A 2 -3.35 19.42 -13.87
CA PRO A 2 -3.56 18.29 -13.61
C PRO A 2 -3.07 17.88 -12.50
N THR A 3 -3.62 17.34 -11.93
CA THR A 3 -3.23 16.94 -10.94
C THR A 3 -2.78 15.68 -11.06
N ASP A 4 -1.82 15.34 -10.90
CA ASP A 4 -1.32 14.17 -10.97
C ASP A 4 -1.45 13.49 -9.75
N ILE A 5 -2.59 13.22 -9.26
CA ILE A 5 -2.78 12.46 -8.11
C ILE A 5 -2.65 11.03 -8.49
N ALA A 6 -1.66 10.37 -8.03
CA ALA A 6 -1.46 8.96 -8.30
C ALA A 6 -2.61 8.17 -7.73
N ARG A 7 -3.08 7.21 -8.47
CA ARG A 7 -4.26 6.44 -8.11
C ARG A 7 -4.02 5.51 -6.95
N TYR A 8 -2.82 4.93 -6.87
CA TYR A 8 -2.52 3.92 -5.87
C TYR A 8 -1.58 4.49 -4.83
N SER A 9 -1.79 4.12 -3.58
CA SER A 9 -0.89 4.54 -2.50
C SER A 9 -0.47 3.33 -1.68
N ILE A 10 0.75 3.36 -1.19
CA ILE A 10 1.28 2.34 -0.29
C ILE A 10 1.46 3.03 1.05
N GLU A 11 0.80 2.54 2.07
CA GLU A 11 0.71 3.22 3.35
C GLU A 11 1.20 2.35 4.48
N LEU A 12 2.04 2.92 5.34
CA LEU A 12 2.53 2.27 6.54
C LEU A 12 1.66 2.70 7.70
N PHE A 13 1.13 1.75 8.45
CA PHE A 13 0.25 2.05 9.56
C PHE A 13 1.02 1.99 10.87
N LYS A 14 0.51 2.72 11.84
CA LYS A 14 1.09 2.71 13.18
C LYS A 14 0.99 1.33 13.77
N GLN A 15 1.89 1.02 14.68
CA GLN A 15 1.93 -0.31 15.25
C GLN A 15 0.66 -0.67 16.00
N ASP A 16 -0.04 0.29 16.54
CA ASP A 16 -1.29 0.04 17.24
C ASP A 16 -2.47 -0.10 16.26
N GLY A 17 -2.22 0.12 14.96
CA GLY A 17 -3.27 -0.01 13.96
C GLY A 17 -4.22 1.17 13.91
N GLU A 18 -3.92 2.23 14.63
CA GLU A 18 -4.85 3.33 14.75
C GLU A 18 -4.61 4.44 13.76
N GLY A 19 -4.22 4.16 12.61
CA GLY A 19 -4.09 5.17 11.58
C GLY A 19 -2.79 5.06 10.81
N ILE A 20 -2.67 5.91 9.82
CA ILE A 20 -1.53 5.89 8.91
C ILE A 20 -0.38 6.61 9.55
N GLU A 21 0.78 5.97 9.60
CA GLU A 21 1.97 6.61 10.09
C GLU A 21 2.64 7.39 8.97
N GLU A 22 2.67 6.81 7.78
CA GLU A 22 3.36 7.42 6.67
C GLU A 22 2.86 6.88 5.34
N VAL A 23 2.72 7.72 4.34
CA VAL A 23 2.47 7.25 2.98
C VAL A 23 3.84 6.99 2.37
N LEU A 24 4.14 5.72 2.11
CA LEU A 24 5.47 5.33 1.66
C LEU A 24 5.70 5.66 0.20
N ASP A 25 4.67 5.54 -0.61
CA ASP A 25 4.80 5.82 -2.03
C ASP A 25 3.43 5.96 -2.66
N ARG A 26 3.41 6.56 -3.83
CA ARG A 26 2.21 6.67 -4.63
C ARG A 26 2.57 6.36 -6.06
N HIS A 27 1.69 5.74 -6.77
CA HIS A 27 1.95 5.38 -8.14
C HIS A 27 0.64 5.28 -8.92
N ASP A 28 0.68 5.53 -10.21
CA ASP A 28 -0.51 5.45 -11.03
C ASP A 28 -0.56 4.16 -11.86
N ASP A 29 0.40 3.28 -11.72
CA ASP A 29 0.44 2.02 -12.45
C ASP A 29 0.29 0.89 -11.43
N LEU A 30 -0.74 0.08 -11.59
CA LEU A 30 -1.05 -0.96 -10.63
C LEU A 30 0.05 -2.02 -10.53
N THR A 31 0.61 -2.41 -11.64
CA THR A 31 1.65 -3.44 -11.64
C THR A 31 2.88 -2.95 -10.86
N LYS A 32 3.25 -1.70 -11.07
CA LYS A 32 4.38 -1.13 -10.36
C LYS A 32 4.04 -0.91 -8.90
N ALA A 33 2.82 -0.49 -8.61
CA ALA A 33 2.39 -0.30 -7.23
C ALA A 33 2.45 -1.61 -6.45
N TRP A 34 2.06 -2.72 -7.06
CA TRP A 34 2.16 -4.02 -6.42
C TRP A 34 3.61 -4.40 -6.13
N ALA A 35 4.51 -4.16 -7.07
CA ALA A 35 5.91 -4.47 -6.87
C ALA A 35 6.50 -3.62 -5.74
N ILE A 36 6.15 -2.35 -5.70
CA ILE A 36 6.61 -1.44 -4.65
C ILE A 36 6.06 -1.88 -3.29
N TYR A 37 4.78 -2.23 -3.25
CA TYR A 37 4.14 -2.71 -2.04
C TYR A 37 4.86 -3.95 -1.48
N ARG A 38 5.14 -4.91 -2.33
CA ARG A 38 5.82 -6.12 -1.89
C ARG A 38 7.23 -5.82 -1.37
N GLY A 39 7.91 -4.87 -1.99
CA GLY A 39 9.22 -4.45 -1.51
C GLY A 39 9.16 -3.85 -0.12
N PHE A 40 8.16 -3.01 0.14
CA PHE A 40 7.99 -2.41 1.46
C PHE A 40 7.59 -3.44 2.51
N VAL A 41 6.79 -4.41 2.14
CA VAL A 41 6.42 -5.48 3.07
C VAL A 41 7.68 -6.20 3.57
N LYS A 42 8.63 -6.42 2.69
CA LYS A 42 9.89 -7.06 3.08
C LYS A 42 10.78 -6.11 3.89
N GLN A 43 10.72 -4.82 3.58
CA GLN A 43 11.56 -3.85 4.24
C GLN A 43 11.09 -3.56 5.66
N TYR A 44 9.81 -3.68 5.92
CA TYR A 44 9.23 -3.39 7.23
C TYR A 44 8.54 -4.63 7.78
N PRO A 45 9.30 -5.64 8.16
CA PRO A 45 8.70 -6.89 8.63
C PRO A 45 7.92 -6.64 9.92
N GLY A 46 6.78 -7.26 10.02
CA GLY A 46 5.95 -7.11 11.22
C GLY A 46 5.12 -5.85 11.27
N ARG A 47 5.23 -4.99 10.28
CA ARG A 47 4.45 -3.76 10.25
C ARG A 47 3.28 -3.92 9.28
N LEU A 48 2.20 -3.23 9.56
CA LEU A 48 1.03 -3.26 8.67
C LEU A 48 1.25 -2.27 7.54
N ILE A 49 1.21 -2.77 6.32
CA ILE A 49 1.33 -1.96 5.12
C ILE A 49 0.14 -2.28 4.24
N MET A 50 -0.47 -1.27 3.67
CA MET A 50 -1.61 -1.44 2.78
C MET A 50 -1.33 -0.84 1.43
N LEU A 51 -1.81 -1.51 0.39
CA LEU A 51 -1.87 -0.97 -0.96
C LEU A 51 -3.31 -0.56 -1.21
N CYS A 52 -3.52 0.69 -1.54
CA CYS A 52 -4.87 1.23 -1.70
C CYS A 52 -5.08 1.85 -3.07
N ASP A 53 -6.31 1.75 -3.56
CA ASP A 53 -6.77 2.45 -4.74
C ASP A 53 -7.74 3.49 -4.20
N HIS A 54 -7.27 4.70 -3.98
CA HIS A 54 -8.00 5.75 -3.27
C HIS A 54 -8.40 5.19 -1.89
N ALA A 55 -9.66 5.11 -1.59
CA ALA A 55 -10.10 4.63 -0.29
C ALA A 55 -10.25 3.11 -0.22
N ARG A 56 -10.01 2.42 -1.35
CA ARG A 56 -10.26 0.99 -1.39
C ARG A 56 -8.99 0.24 -1.12
N VAL A 57 -8.99 -0.63 -0.14
CA VAL A 57 -7.81 -1.43 0.19
C VAL A 57 -7.71 -2.60 -0.76
N LEU A 58 -6.63 -2.70 -1.48
CA LEU A 58 -6.38 -3.80 -2.41
C LEU A 58 -5.59 -4.92 -1.75
N ALA A 59 -4.70 -4.59 -0.83
CA ALA A 59 -3.89 -5.59 -0.16
C ALA A 59 -3.45 -5.11 1.20
N ARG A 60 -3.29 -6.04 2.13
CA ARG A 60 -2.81 -5.74 3.48
C ARG A 60 -1.72 -6.75 3.83
N SER A 61 -0.66 -6.28 4.45
CA SER A 61 0.45 -7.17 4.78
C SER A 61 0.16 -8.11 5.95
N ASP A 62 -0.90 -7.84 6.71
CA ASP A 62 -1.27 -8.70 7.83
C ASP A 62 -2.18 -9.85 7.36
N ARG A 63 -2.42 -9.98 6.08
CA ARG A 63 -3.24 -11.06 5.54
C ARG A 63 -2.53 -11.69 4.37
N PRO A 64 -2.71 -12.97 4.14
CA PRO A 64 -2.11 -13.59 2.98
C PRO A 64 -2.68 -12.96 1.71
N GLU A 65 -1.83 -12.81 0.72
CA GLU A 65 -2.30 -12.29 -0.53
C GLU A 65 -3.20 -13.30 -1.16
N THR A 66 -4.38 -12.87 -1.56
CA THR A 66 -5.26 -13.72 -2.27
C THR A 66 -5.35 -13.16 -3.65
N MET A 67 -4.78 -13.82 -4.60
CA MET A 67 -4.77 -13.30 -5.93
C MET A 67 -6.11 -13.49 -6.55
N PRO A 68 -6.70 -12.45 -7.04
CA PRO A 68 -7.95 -12.61 -7.72
C PRO A 68 -7.68 -13.32 -9.00
N ARG A 69 -8.56 -14.03 -9.42
CA ARG A 69 -8.36 -14.75 -10.63
C ARG A 69 -9.24 -14.31 -11.68
#